data_cf83533f9b8155e01a15d8ef9402a933
#
_entry.id   cf83533f9b8155e01a15d8ef9402a933
#
_cell.length_a   1.000
_cell.length_b   1.000
_cell.length_c   1.000
_cell.angle_alpha   90.00
_cell.angle_beta   90.00
_cell.angle_gamma   90.00
#
_symmetry.space_group_name_H-M   'P 1'
#
loop_
_entity.id
_entity.type
_entity.pdbx_description
1 polymer ?
#
loop_
_entity_poly.entity_id
_entity_poly.type
_entity_poly.pdbx_seq_one_letter_code
_entity_poly.pdbx_strand_id
1 'polypeptide(L)'
;MTQGRDPISPEVLSRLRDGDREAFEVVFRHFHPGLVGLARRYSDSTDAAEDVVQEVFLALWKRRAEAPAEHGPLTAWLLRSVRNRCLNVIRHRRVIHSWAERAAREAELPDGPPTPGTEEGLSDIERQVREAIADLPDRTREIFLLSRDEGRSYRQIAEQLDISIKTVETLMGRALKTLRARLAPLRE
;
A
#
# COMPACT_ATOMS: atom_id res chain seq x y z
N MET A 1 5.13 7.80 41.69
CA MET A 1 4.22 7.40 40.56
C MET A 1 4.35 8.46 39.50
N THR A 2 5.30 8.32 38.62
CA THR A 2 5.56 9.24 37.49
C THR A 2 4.53 8.93 36.44
N GLN A 3 3.50 9.77 36.27
CA GLN A 3 2.61 9.74 35.12
C GLN A 3 3.50 9.90 33.89
N GLY A 4 3.72 8.83 33.13
CA GLY A 4 4.42 8.86 31.87
C GLY A 4 3.67 9.78 30.92
N ARG A 5 4.16 11.03 30.79
CA ARG A 5 3.67 11.97 29.78
C ARG A 5 3.83 11.28 28.43
N ASP A 6 2.73 11.11 27.71
CA ASP A 6 2.78 10.59 26.34
C ASP A 6 3.79 11.44 25.56
N PRO A 7 4.89 10.85 25.04
CA PRO A 7 5.91 11.62 24.34
C PRO A 7 5.36 12.29 23.07
N ILE A 8 4.20 11.87 22.59
CA ILE A 8 3.53 12.41 21.40
C ILE A 8 2.35 13.29 21.84
N SER A 9 2.68 14.39 22.48
CA SER A 9 1.67 15.39 22.89
C SER A 9 1.17 16.21 21.69
N PRO A 10 0.00 16.86 21.80
CA PRO A 10 -0.50 17.77 20.75
C PRO A 10 0.49 18.89 20.41
N GLU A 11 1.28 19.37 21.37
CA GLU A 11 2.32 20.38 21.13
C GLU A 11 3.44 19.85 20.23
N VAL A 12 3.88 18.60 20.45
CA VAL A 12 4.88 17.96 19.59
C VAL A 12 4.34 17.82 18.17
N LEU A 13 3.08 17.44 18.01
CA LEU A 13 2.45 17.31 16.70
C LEU A 13 2.26 18.66 15.99
N SER A 14 1.95 19.72 16.74
CA SER A 14 1.91 21.08 16.19
C SER A 14 3.27 21.51 15.68
N ARG A 15 4.32 21.37 16.50
CA ARG A 15 5.72 21.67 16.12
C ARG A 15 6.17 20.85 14.91
N LEU A 16 5.80 19.57 14.83
CA LEU A 16 6.08 18.74 13.66
C LEU A 16 5.48 19.34 12.38
N ARG A 17 4.22 19.78 12.43
CA ARG A 17 3.53 20.39 11.28
C ARG A 17 4.18 21.70 10.84
N ASP A 18 4.72 22.46 11.79
CA ASP A 18 5.48 23.70 11.57
C ASP A 18 6.90 23.45 11.04
N GLY A 19 7.33 22.17 10.95
CA GLY A 19 8.61 21.78 10.38
C GLY A 19 9.77 21.72 11.38
N ASP A 20 9.45 21.61 12.66
CA ASP A 20 10.46 21.45 13.71
C ASP A 20 11.09 20.05 13.65
N ARG A 21 12.44 20.03 13.47
CA ARG A 21 13.20 18.80 13.38
C ARG A 21 13.27 18.01 14.68
N GLU A 22 13.32 18.69 15.83
CA GLU A 22 13.33 18.02 17.14
C GLU A 22 12.01 17.31 17.41
N ALA A 23 10.87 17.96 17.07
CA ALA A 23 9.56 17.33 17.14
C ALA A 23 9.45 16.12 16.22
N PHE A 24 10.01 16.20 15.01
CA PHE A 24 10.09 15.04 14.10
C PHE A 24 10.92 13.92 14.71
N GLU A 25 12.07 14.23 15.32
CA GLU A 25 12.93 13.22 15.96
C GLU A 25 12.21 12.51 17.13
N VAL A 26 11.43 13.23 17.93
CA VAL A 26 10.60 12.64 18.99
C VAL A 26 9.60 11.64 18.39
N VAL A 27 8.88 12.05 17.34
CA VAL A 27 7.93 11.19 16.64
C VAL A 27 8.63 9.99 16.01
N PHE A 28 9.77 10.18 15.36
CA PHE A 28 10.57 9.12 14.76
C PHE A 28 10.99 8.09 15.83
N ARG A 29 11.64 8.51 16.89
CA ARG A 29 12.12 7.61 17.96
C ARG A 29 10.99 6.80 18.61
N HIS A 30 9.81 7.42 18.76
CA HIS A 30 8.68 6.77 19.37
C HIS A 30 8.09 5.66 18.47
N PHE A 31 7.90 5.94 17.20
CA PHE A 31 7.19 5.02 16.30
C PHE A 31 8.10 4.05 15.55
N HIS A 32 9.35 4.42 15.27
CA HIS A 32 10.26 3.64 14.43
C HIS A 32 10.38 2.17 14.82
N PRO A 33 10.63 1.79 16.09
CA PRO A 33 10.81 0.39 16.45
C PRO A 33 9.56 -0.46 16.20
N GLY A 34 8.38 0.08 16.53
CA GLY A 34 7.10 -0.59 16.30
C GLY A 34 6.77 -0.76 14.82
N LEU A 35 7.08 0.26 14.01
CA LEU A 35 6.84 0.23 12.57
C LEU A 35 7.81 -0.73 11.85
N VAL A 36 9.08 -0.79 12.25
CA VAL A 36 10.03 -1.79 11.75
C VAL A 36 9.58 -3.20 12.13
N GLY A 37 9.12 -3.41 13.37
CA GLY A 37 8.52 -4.68 13.79
C GLY A 37 7.32 -5.09 12.95
N LEU A 38 6.47 -4.13 12.55
CA LEU A 38 5.37 -4.39 11.63
C LEU A 38 5.89 -4.74 10.22
N ALA A 39 6.81 -3.94 9.67
CA ALA A 39 7.34 -4.13 8.32
C ALA A 39 8.07 -5.47 8.15
N ARG A 40 8.78 -5.95 9.18
CA ARG A 40 9.45 -7.25 9.19
C ARG A 40 8.51 -8.45 8.98
N ARG A 41 7.22 -8.31 9.28
CA ARG A 41 6.22 -9.37 8.98
C ARG A 41 5.94 -9.52 7.49
N TYR A 42 6.34 -8.55 6.69
CA TYR A 42 6.10 -8.48 5.24
C TYR A 42 7.39 -8.45 4.43
N SER A 43 8.55 -8.42 5.07
CA SER A 43 9.86 -8.27 4.44
C SER A 43 10.75 -9.47 4.72
N ASP A 44 11.57 -9.84 3.73
CA ASP A 44 12.48 -10.99 3.83
C ASP A 44 13.77 -10.62 4.59
N SER A 45 14.05 -9.32 4.79
CA SER A 45 15.21 -8.84 5.53
C SER A 45 14.86 -7.65 6.42
N THR A 46 15.69 -7.42 7.44
CA THR A 46 15.57 -6.26 8.32
C THR A 46 15.81 -4.96 7.54
N ASP A 47 16.80 -4.93 6.65
CA ASP A 47 17.15 -3.76 5.85
C ASP A 47 15.98 -3.33 4.96
N ALA A 48 15.33 -4.28 4.28
CA ALA A 48 14.15 -3.98 3.48
C ALA A 48 12.95 -3.47 4.32
N ALA A 49 12.84 -3.92 5.56
CA ALA A 49 11.83 -3.40 6.49
C ALA A 49 12.15 -1.98 6.93
N GLU A 50 13.42 -1.70 7.22
CA GLU A 50 13.89 -0.35 7.58
C GLU A 50 13.72 0.63 6.44
N ASP A 51 14.06 0.25 5.21
CA ASP A 51 13.85 1.08 4.01
C ASP A 51 12.40 1.50 3.85
N VAL A 52 11.46 0.57 3.98
CA VAL A 52 10.01 0.87 3.93
C VAL A 52 9.63 1.89 5.00
N VAL A 53 10.13 1.72 6.23
CA VAL A 53 9.80 2.63 7.35
C VAL A 53 10.43 4.00 7.13
N GLN A 54 11.69 4.08 6.67
CA GLN A 54 12.35 5.33 6.32
C GLN A 54 11.56 6.11 5.25
N GLU A 55 11.10 5.43 4.20
CA GLU A 55 10.29 6.06 3.16
C GLU A 55 8.95 6.60 3.69
N VAL A 56 8.32 5.92 4.66
CA VAL A 56 7.10 6.42 5.31
C VAL A 56 7.39 7.68 6.13
N PHE A 57 8.50 7.72 6.86
CA PHE A 57 8.90 8.92 7.60
C PHE A 57 9.29 10.08 6.67
N LEU A 58 9.96 9.81 5.55
CA LEU A 58 10.22 10.83 4.52
C LEU A 58 8.91 11.37 3.93
N ALA A 59 7.91 10.52 3.71
CA ALA A 59 6.59 10.96 3.26
C ALA A 59 5.87 11.81 4.31
N LEU A 60 5.96 11.43 5.60
CA LEU A 60 5.46 12.23 6.71
C LEU A 60 6.09 13.61 6.73
N TRP A 61 7.43 13.68 6.66
CA TRP A 61 8.16 14.95 6.66
C TRP A 61 7.80 15.85 5.47
N LYS A 62 7.70 15.29 4.28
CA LYS A 62 7.29 16.03 3.06
C LYS A 62 5.87 16.60 3.16
N ARG A 63 4.98 15.90 3.83
CA ARG A 63 3.55 16.25 3.98
C ARG A 63 3.20 16.68 5.40
N ARG A 64 4.18 17.08 6.20
CA ARG A 64 4.02 17.37 7.63
C ARG A 64 2.92 18.37 7.96
N ALA A 65 2.69 19.36 7.12
CA ALA A 65 1.62 20.35 7.31
C ALA A 65 0.21 19.72 7.29
N GLU A 66 0.06 18.58 6.60
CA GLU A 66 -1.19 17.80 6.51
C GLU A 66 -1.22 16.65 7.52
N ALA A 67 -0.18 16.51 8.36
CA ALA A 67 -0.11 15.42 9.32
C ALA A 67 -1.24 15.54 10.36
N PRO A 68 -1.79 14.39 10.82
CA PRO A 68 -2.80 14.39 11.87
C PRO A 68 -2.32 15.13 13.12
N ALA A 69 -3.21 15.93 13.69
CA ALA A 69 -2.93 16.75 14.88
C ALA A 69 -3.04 15.97 16.20
N GLU A 70 -3.50 14.72 16.14
CA GLU A 70 -3.71 13.86 17.30
C GLU A 70 -2.88 12.58 17.19
N HIS A 71 -2.44 12.05 18.33
CA HIS A 71 -1.61 10.84 18.40
C HIS A 71 -2.29 9.61 17.74
N GLY A 72 -3.54 9.34 18.10
CA GLY A 72 -4.27 8.17 17.57
C GLY A 72 -4.39 8.15 16.04
N PRO A 73 -4.89 9.23 15.41
CA PRO A 73 -4.92 9.37 13.96
C PRO A 73 -3.55 9.29 13.28
N LEU A 74 -2.49 9.86 13.89
CA LEU A 74 -1.13 9.75 13.37
C LEU A 74 -0.65 8.30 13.42
N THR A 75 -0.86 7.59 14.53
CA THR A 75 -0.54 6.17 14.67
C THR A 75 -1.23 5.34 13.59
N ALA A 76 -2.54 5.55 13.42
CA ALA A 76 -3.31 4.83 12.40
C ALA A 76 -2.82 5.13 10.97
N TRP A 77 -2.42 6.38 10.70
CA TRP A 77 -1.86 6.78 9.41
C TRP A 77 -0.50 6.11 9.15
N LEU A 78 0.40 6.11 10.13
CA LEU A 78 1.73 5.48 10.04
C LEU A 78 1.62 3.97 9.80
N LEU A 79 0.82 3.25 10.62
CA LEU A 79 0.61 1.81 10.48
C LEU A 79 0.03 1.44 9.11
N ARG A 80 -0.95 2.20 8.62
CA ARG A 80 -1.56 2.01 7.30
C ARG A 80 -0.55 2.26 6.19
N SER A 81 0.26 3.31 6.31
CA SER A 81 1.27 3.67 5.32
C SER A 81 2.35 2.59 5.19
N VAL A 82 2.88 2.09 6.31
CA VAL A 82 3.86 0.99 6.32
C VAL A 82 3.25 -0.27 5.69
N ARG A 83 2.05 -0.67 6.14
CA ARG A 83 1.40 -1.87 5.59
C ARG A 83 1.17 -1.76 4.08
N ASN A 84 0.65 -0.62 3.61
CA ASN A 84 0.39 -0.42 2.18
C ASN A 84 1.70 -0.48 1.37
N ARG A 85 2.78 0.11 1.88
CA ARG A 85 4.07 0.09 1.21
C ARG A 85 4.67 -1.31 1.15
N CYS A 86 4.62 -2.06 2.25
CA CYS A 86 5.03 -3.46 2.26
C CYS A 86 4.25 -4.31 1.24
N LEU A 87 2.93 -4.16 1.21
CA LEU A 87 2.09 -4.87 0.25
C LEU A 87 2.41 -4.50 -1.21
N ASN A 88 2.77 -3.24 -1.48
CA ASN A 88 3.19 -2.81 -2.80
C ASN A 88 4.54 -3.44 -3.20
N VAL A 89 5.51 -3.51 -2.28
CA VAL A 89 6.80 -4.18 -2.52
C VAL A 89 6.59 -5.67 -2.87
N ILE A 90 5.75 -6.38 -2.10
CA ILE A 90 5.42 -7.79 -2.35
C ILE A 90 4.79 -7.96 -3.74
N ARG A 91 3.84 -7.09 -4.11
CA ARG A 91 3.20 -7.15 -5.42
C ARG A 91 4.17 -6.89 -6.55
N HIS A 92 5.00 -5.87 -6.40
CA HIS A 92 6.01 -5.53 -7.42
C HIS A 92 6.98 -6.70 -7.65
N ARG A 93 7.43 -7.36 -6.58
CA ARG A 93 8.26 -8.58 -6.69
C ARG A 93 7.52 -9.72 -7.40
N ARG A 94 6.24 -9.96 -7.10
CA ARG A 94 5.44 -11.00 -7.78
C ARG A 94 5.28 -10.71 -9.27
N VAL A 95 5.05 -9.46 -9.65
CA VAL A 95 4.98 -9.05 -11.06
C VAL A 95 6.31 -9.30 -11.74
N ILE A 96 7.44 -8.89 -11.16
CA ILE A 96 8.77 -9.14 -11.72
C ILE A 96 9.03 -10.65 -11.87
N HIS A 97 8.71 -11.47 -10.86
CA HIS A 97 8.84 -12.92 -10.94
C HIS A 97 7.98 -13.51 -12.06
N SER A 98 6.72 -13.10 -12.18
CA SER A 98 5.84 -13.59 -13.25
C SER A 98 6.32 -13.20 -14.66
N TRP A 99 6.95 -12.04 -14.81
CA TRP A 99 7.58 -11.61 -16.06
C TRP A 99 8.86 -12.41 -16.36
N ALA A 100 9.71 -12.64 -15.34
CA ALA A 100 10.92 -13.45 -15.48
C ALA A 100 10.58 -14.91 -15.82
N GLU A 101 9.57 -15.49 -15.19
CA GLU A 101 9.07 -16.83 -15.49
C GLU A 101 8.45 -16.93 -16.89
N ARG A 102 7.73 -15.90 -17.34
CA ARG A 102 7.22 -15.83 -18.73
C ARG A 102 8.34 -15.70 -19.74
N ALA A 103 9.31 -14.81 -19.51
CA ALA A 103 10.47 -14.66 -20.39
C ALA A 103 11.31 -15.93 -20.46
N ALA A 104 11.47 -16.66 -19.35
CA ALA A 104 12.16 -17.95 -19.33
C ALA A 104 11.38 -19.02 -20.12
N ARG A 105 10.04 -19.05 -19.99
CA ARG A 105 9.19 -19.97 -20.77
C ARG A 105 9.14 -19.62 -22.26
N GLU A 106 9.14 -18.34 -22.61
CA GLU A 106 9.19 -17.88 -24.00
C GLU A 106 10.54 -18.22 -24.67
N ALA A 107 11.63 -18.28 -23.88
CA ALA A 107 12.94 -18.70 -24.37
C ALA A 107 13.08 -20.22 -24.59
N GLU A 108 12.20 -21.04 -24.01
CA GLU A 108 12.21 -22.52 -24.10
C GLU A 108 11.15 -23.10 -25.03
N LEU A 109 10.29 -22.30 -25.68
CA LEU A 109 9.22 -22.81 -26.53
C LEU A 109 9.65 -22.82 -28.02
N PRO A 110 9.51 -23.96 -28.74
CA PRO A 110 9.47 -23.96 -30.19
C PRO A 110 8.18 -23.30 -30.68
N ASP A 111 8.27 -22.63 -31.82
CA ASP A 111 7.18 -21.92 -32.51
C ASP A 111 5.83 -22.67 -32.50
N GLY A 112 4.91 -22.22 -31.61
CA GLY A 112 3.53 -22.70 -31.60
C GLY A 112 2.62 -21.59 -31.03
N PRO A 113 1.34 -21.50 -31.48
CA PRO A 113 0.43 -20.49 -30.95
C PRO A 113 0.25 -20.69 -29.41
N PRO A 114 0.16 -19.61 -28.63
CA PRO A 114 0.07 -19.73 -27.18
C PRO A 114 -1.22 -20.46 -26.80
N THR A 115 -1.05 -21.65 -26.25
CA THR A 115 -2.14 -22.35 -25.58
C THR A 115 -2.53 -21.54 -24.35
N PRO A 116 -3.82 -21.25 -24.10
CA PRO A 116 -4.24 -20.59 -22.88
C PRO A 116 -3.69 -21.37 -21.70
N GLY A 117 -2.80 -20.74 -20.93
CA GLY A 117 -2.14 -21.39 -19.79
C GLY A 117 -3.20 -21.95 -18.86
N THR A 118 -3.11 -23.23 -18.63
CA THR A 118 -3.90 -23.97 -17.64
C THR A 118 -3.83 -23.25 -16.31
N GLU A 119 -4.98 -22.83 -15.81
CA GLU A 119 -5.16 -22.18 -14.48
C GLU A 119 -4.88 -23.16 -13.31
N GLU A 120 -4.19 -24.24 -13.58
CA GLU A 120 -3.82 -25.27 -12.62
C GLU A 120 -2.71 -24.77 -11.70
N GLY A 121 -3.10 -24.09 -10.63
CA GLY A 121 -2.17 -23.65 -9.58
C GLY A 121 -2.57 -22.39 -8.83
N LEU A 122 -3.60 -21.69 -9.26
CA LEU A 122 -4.14 -20.59 -8.46
C LEU A 122 -5.04 -21.16 -7.37
N SER A 123 -4.85 -20.73 -6.12
CA SER A 123 -5.80 -21.09 -5.06
C SER A 123 -7.20 -20.60 -5.42
N ASP A 124 -8.24 -21.31 -4.98
CA ASP A 124 -9.61 -20.88 -5.21
C ASP A 124 -9.87 -19.44 -4.78
N ILE A 125 -9.17 -18.97 -3.75
CA ILE A 125 -9.20 -17.60 -3.26
C ILE A 125 -8.62 -16.63 -4.31
N GLU A 126 -7.49 -16.95 -4.93
CA GLU A 126 -6.86 -16.09 -5.95
C GLU A 126 -7.75 -15.97 -7.19
N ARG A 127 -8.37 -17.06 -7.60
CA ARG A 127 -9.34 -17.07 -8.71
C ARG A 127 -10.54 -16.18 -8.38
N GLN A 128 -11.17 -16.35 -7.20
CA GLN A 128 -12.33 -15.55 -6.79
C GLN A 128 -11.99 -14.06 -6.66
N VAL A 129 -10.80 -13.71 -6.17
CA VAL A 129 -10.31 -12.32 -6.14
C VAL A 129 -10.16 -11.75 -7.54
N ARG A 130 -9.59 -12.52 -8.47
CA ARG A 130 -9.42 -12.10 -9.88
C ARG A 130 -10.78 -11.88 -10.56
N GLU A 131 -11.71 -12.80 -10.39
CA GLU A 131 -13.08 -12.69 -10.92
C GLU A 131 -13.79 -11.45 -10.33
N ALA A 132 -13.70 -11.25 -9.02
CA ALA A 132 -14.29 -10.08 -8.38
C ALA A 132 -13.71 -8.75 -8.90
N ILE A 133 -12.42 -8.70 -9.25
CA ILE A 133 -11.79 -7.54 -9.88
C ILE A 133 -12.25 -7.39 -11.34
N ALA A 134 -12.36 -8.49 -12.08
CA ALA A 134 -12.84 -8.48 -13.47
C ALA A 134 -14.28 -7.99 -13.60
N ASP A 135 -15.11 -8.22 -12.59
CA ASP A 135 -16.52 -7.77 -12.53
C ASP A 135 -16.68 -6.26 -12.18
N LEU A 136 -15.59 -5.58 -11.84
CA LEU A 136 -15.67 -4.13 -11.65
C LEU A 136 -15.93 -3.42 -12.99
N PRO A 137 -16.73 -2.33 -13.02
CA PRO A 137 -16.85 -1.49 -14.21
C PRO A 137 -15.47 -1.04 -14.70
N ASP A 138 -15.26 -1.00 -16.02
CA ASP A 138 -13.95 -0.81 -16.65
C ASP A 138 -13.15 0.35 -16.05
N ARG A 139 -13.77 1.53 -15.92
CA ARG A 139 -13.09 2.71 -15.37
C ARG A 139 -12.74 2.54 -13.89
N THR A 140 -13.58 1.84 -13.13
CA THR A 140 -13.34 1.54 -11.70
C THR A 140 -12.23 0.52 -11.55
N ARG A 141 -12.21 -0.50 -12.41
CA ARG A 141 -11.18 -1.53 -12.47
C ARG A 141 -9.83 -0.93 -12.82
N GLU A 142 -9.76 -0.08 -13.86
CA GLU A 142 -8.55 0.62 -14.27
C GLU A 142 -7.94 1.42 -13.10
N ILE A 143 -8.73 2.26 -12.44
CA ILE A 143 -8.28 3.04 -11.28
C ILE A 143 -7.83 2.15 -10.13
N PHE A 144 -8.55 1.06 -9.89
CA PHE A 144 -8.19 0.09 -8.86
C PHE A 144 -6.83 -0.58 -9.14
N LEU A 145 -6.60 -1.02 -10.39
CA LEU A 145 -5.35 -1.64 -10.81
C LEU A 145 -4.18 -0.64 -10.76
N LEU A 146 -4.34 0.56 -11.30
CA LEU A 146 -3.33 1.63 -11.20
C LEU A 146 -2.91 1.92 -9.75
N SER A 147 -3.88 1.91 -8.83
CA SER A 147 -3.59 2.14 -7.41
C SER A 147 -2.99 0.93 -6.71
N ARG A 148 -3.39 -0.31 -7.10
CA ARG A 148 -3.02 -1.53 -6.37
C ARG A 148 -1.85 -2.27 -6.99
N ASP A 149 -1.78 -2.34 -8.30
CA ASP A 149 -0.73 -3.07 -9.01
C ASP A 149 0.45 -2.17 -9.35
N GLU A 150 0.19 -0.94 -9.81
CA GLU A 150 1.26 0.01 -10.13
C GLU A 150 1.63 0.92 -8.95
N GLY A 151 0.91 0.88 -7.84
CA GLY A 151 1.21 1.65 -6.63
C GLY A 151 1.05 3.17 -6.79
N ARG A 152 0.35 3.64 -7.84
CA ARG A 152 0.18 5.07 -8.11
C ARG A 152 -0.66 5.76 -7.03
N SER A 153 -0.28 6.98 -6.69
CA SER A 153 -1.09 7.84 -5.82
C SER A 153 -2.35 8.31 -6.57
N TYR A 154 -3.39 8.66 -5.82
CA TYR A 154 -4.63 9.19 -6.42
C TYR A 154 -4.39 10.44 -7.26
N ARG A 155 -3.40 11.25 -6.91
CA ARG A 155 -2.99 12.41 -7.70
C ARG A 155 -2.39 11.99 -9.05
N GLN A 156 -1.47 11.03 -9.05
CA GLN A 156 -0.88 10.51 -10.29
C GLN A 156 -1.92 9.84 -11.19
N ILE A 157 -2.87 9.10 -10.59
CA ILE A 157 -3.98 8.50 -11.32
C ILE A 157 -4.88 9.58 -11.92
N ALA A 158 -5.21 10.62 -11.15
CA ALA A 158 -6.02 11.75 -11.60
C ALA A 158 -5.36 12.49 -12.78
N GLU A 159 -4.07 12.77 -12.68
CA GLU A 159 -3.26 13.38 -13.74
C GLU A 159 -3.19 12.49 -14.99
N GLN A 160 -2.94 11.20 -14.84
CA GLN A 160 -2.84 10.24 -15.96
C GLN A 160 -4.15 10.05 -16.72
N LEU A 161 -5.26 10.02 -16.00
CA LEU A 161 -6.58 9.73 -16.56
C LEU A 161 -7.40 10.98 -16.88
N ASP A 162 -6.80 12.17 -16.67
CA ASP A 162 -7.44 13.49 -16.87
C ASP A 162 -8.79 13.61 -16.14
N ILE A 163 -8.79 13.27 -14.84
CA ILE A 163 -9.96 13.33 -13.96
C ILE A 163 -9.62 13.99 -12.62
N SER A 164 -10.63 14.41 -11.87
CA SER A 164 -10.40 14.97 -10.54
C SER A 164 -9.95 13.90 -9.52
N ILE A 165 -9.13 14.29 -8.54
CA ILE A 165 -8.75 13.43 -7.42
C ILE A 165 -10.00 12.90 -6.70
N LYS A 166 -11.04 13.74 -6.56
CA LYS A 166 -12.32 13.36 -5.96
C LYS A 166 -13.04 12.26 -6.75
N THR A 167 -12.91 12.27 -8.07
CA THR A 167 -13.42 11.19 -8.92
C THR A 167 -12.69 9.89 -8.65
N VAL A 168 -11.35 9.93 -8.54
CA VAL A 168 -10.53 8.75 -8.18
C VAL A 168 -10.95 8.19 -6.82
N GLU A 169 -11.09 9.04 -5.79
CA GLU A 169 -11.55 8.65 -4.45
C GLU A 169 -12.92 7.96 -4.48
N THR A 170 -13.86 8.55 -5.21
CA THR A 170 -15.22 8.01 -5.35
C THR A 170 -15.21 6.63 -6.01
N LEU A 171 -14.47 6.47 -7.11
CA LEU A 171 -14.39 5.20 -7.83
C LEU A 171 -13.63 4.13 -7.03
N MET A 172 -12.57 4.51 -6.32
CA MET A 172 -11.89 3.62 -5.37
C MET A 172 -12.82 3.17 -4.24
N GLY A 173 -13.61 4.08 -3.69
CA GLY A 173 -14.61 3.74 -2.67
C GLY A 173 -15.64 2.71 -3.17
N ARG A 174 -16.12 2.89 -4.40
CA ARG A 174 -17.03 1.93 -5.06
C ARG A 174 -16.35 0.58 -5.29
N ALA A 175 -15.14 0.56 -5.84
CA ALA A 175 -14.36 -0.66 -6.03
C ALA A 175 -14.24 -1.45 -4.73
N LEU A 176 -13.77 -0.80 -3.66
CA LEU A 176 -13.58 -1.45 -2.36
C LEU A 176 -14.89 -1.96 -1.74
N LYS A 177 -16.00 -1.24 -1.93
CA LYS A 177 -17.33 -1.68 -1.47
C LYS A 177 -17.77 -2.94 -2.20
N THR A 178 -17.66 -2.95 -3.52
CA THR A 178 -18.04 -4.12 -4.36
C THR A 178 -17.18 -5.33 -4.02
N LEU A 179 -15.84 -5.15 -3.94
CA LEU A 179 -14.92 -6.24 -3.60
C LEU A 179 -15.17 -6.80 -2.20
N ARG A 180 -15.44 -5.96 -1.21
CA ARG A 180 -15.80 -6.44 0.14
C ARG A 180 -17.07 -7.28 0.14
N ALA A 181 -18.10 -6.86 -0.59
CA ALA A 181 -19.34 -7.60 -0.69
C ALA A 181 -19.15 -8.97 -1.37
N ARG A 182 -18.37 -9.01 -2.46
CA ARG A 182 -18.09 -10.24 -3.21
C ARG A 182 -17.21 -11.23 -2.44
N LEU A 183 -16.23 -10.72 -1.69
CA LEU A 183 -15.26 -11.54 -0.97
C LEU A 183 -15.63 -11.77 0.51
N ALA A 184 -16.83 -11.32 0.94
CA ALA A 184 -17.31 -11.57 2.30
C ALA A 184 -17.41 -13.07 2.65
N PRO A 185 -17.87 -13.96 1.76
CA PRO A 185 -17.96 -15.39 2.03
C PRO A 185 -16.63 -16.09 2.26
N LEU A 186 -15.50 -15.48 1.82
CA LEU A 186 -14.16 -16.05 2.01
C LEU A 186 -13.54 -15.76 3.39
N ARG A 187 -14.28 -15.10 4.28
CA ARG A 187 -13.81 -14.70 5.62
C ARG A 187 -14.32 -15.60 6.74
N GLU A 188 -15.20 -16.53 6.40
CA GLU A 188 -15.70 -17.59 7.27
C GLU A 188 -14.88 -18.87 7.06
#